data_54cd0292993ebe213d397b6688cd1067
#
_entry.id   54cd0292993ebe213d397b6688cd1067
#
_cell.length_a   1.000
_cell.length_b   1.000
_cell.length_c   1.000
_cell.angle_alpha   90.00
_cell.angle_beta   90.00
_cell.angle_gamma   90.00
#
_symmetry.space_group_name_H-M   'P 1'
#
loop_
_entity.id
_entity.type
_entity.pdbx_description
1 polymer ?
#
loop_
_entity_poly.entity_id
_entity_poly.type
_entity_poly.pdbx_seq_one_letter_code
_entity_poly.pdbx_strand_id
1 'polypeptide(L)'
;SNVNKILVSLYDGPEQIKKFTDMTNAAQVPKDFVIQRHRWLSEKEDFGLKLTNRTGTIKVGNQDSVKTFSYCYYPSYSVLIDWNGDVFLCSQDWQRRRTVGNIMLENFFDIWTDATITKYRKNLLTGKRCDSPCTECNAEGTVLGAKHAKAWRELYKI
;
A
#
# COMPACT_ATOMS: atom_id res chain seq x y z
N SER A 1 -1.24 23.40 -17.71
CA SER A 1 -1.31 22.46 -16.59
C SER A 1 0.04 22.37 -15.93
N ASN A 2 0.08 22.39 -14.60
CA ASN A 2 1.34 22.37 -13.82
C ASN A 2 1.81 20.95 -13.50
N VAL A 3 1.59 19.99 -14.40
CA VAL A 3 2.09 18.63 -14.23
C VAL A 3 3.56 18.60 -14.60
N ASN A 4 4.43 18.30 -13.66
CA ASN A 4 5.87 18.24 -13.88
C ASN A 4 6.34 16.89 -14.44
N LYS A 5 5.71 15.79 -14.01
CA LYS A 5 6.04 14.44 -14.48
C LYS A 5 4.82 13.52 -14.39
N ILE A 6 4.80 12.50 -15.25
CA ILE A 6 3.81 11.44 -15.25
C ILE A 6 4.53 10.12 -14.97
N LEU A 7 4.07 9.39 -13.96
CA LEU A 7 4.56 8.05 -13.65
C LEU A 7 3.59 7.00 -14.22
N VAL A 8 4.06 6.20 -15.17
CA VAL A 8 3.29 5.12 -15.76
C VAL A 8 3.74 3.79 -15.18
N SER A 9 2.86 3.11 -14.45
CA SER A 9 3.09 1.73 -14.01
C SER A 9 2.56 0.77 -15.06
N LEU A 10 3.42 -0.10 -15.56
CA LEU A 10 3.03 -1.12 -16.53
C LEU A 10 2.47 -2.35 -15.81
N TYR A 11 1.53 -3.02 -16.45
CA TYR A 11 1.12 -4.38 -16.08
C TYR A 11 2.21 -5.39 -16.44
N ASP A 12 2.07 -6.61 -15.96
CA ASP A 12 3.01 -7.68 -16.25
C ASP A 12 2.82 -8.16 -17.69
N GLY A 13 3.94 -8.32 -18.41
CA GLY A 13 3.95 -8.80 -19.78
C GLY A 13 4.89 -8.00 -20.68
N PRO A 14 5.63 -8.66 -21.59
CA PRO A 14 6.61 -8.02 -22.48
C PRO A 14 5.98 -7.02 -23.46
N GLU A 15 4.74 -7.26 -23.88
CA GLU A 15 4.00 -6.38 -24.80
C GLU A 15 3.74 -4.98 -24.17
N GLN A 16 3.76 -4.85 -22.86
CA GLN A 16 3.53 -3.58 -22.18
C GLN A 16 4.64 -2.58 -22.42
N ILE A 17 5.88 -3.03 -22.58
CA ILE A 17 7.03 -2.17 -22.91
C ILE A 17 6.82 -1.54 -24.29
N LYS A 18 6.46 -2.36 -25.27
CA LYS A 18 6.16 -1.89 -26.64
C LYS A 18 5.02 -0.89 -26.62
N LYS A 19 3.92 -1.22 -25.94
CA LYS A 19 2.74 -0.36 -25.80
C LYS A 19 3.08 1.00 -25.15
N PHE A 20 3.91 1.00 -24.12
CA PHE A 20 4.40 2.22 -23.49
C PHE A 20 5.24 3.06 -24.48
N THR A 21 6.16 2.43 -25.21
CA THR A 21 7.01 3.10 -26.19
C THR A 21 6.17 3.70 -27.31
N ASP A 22 5.22 2.97 -27.86
CA ASP A 22 4.34 3.44 -28.92
C ASP A 22 3.49 4.64 -28.44
N MET A 23 2.97 4.56 -27.22
CA MET A 23 2.18 5.64 -26.61
C MET A 23 3.02 6.92 -26.40
N THR A 24 4.23 6.80 -25.86
CA THR A 24 5.10 7.95 -25.59
C THR A 24 5.59 8.61 -26.88
N ASN A 25 5.88 7.81 -27.92
CA ASN A 25 6.23 8.31 -29.23
C ASN A 25 5.06 9.05 -29.89
N ALA A 26 3.87 8.49 -29.82
CA ALA A 26 2.66 9.13 -30.36
C ALA A 26 2.31 10.45 -29.65
N ALA A 27 2.53 10.51 -28.34
CA ALA A 27 2.24 11.70 -27.53
C ALA A 27 3.26 12.83 -27.70
N GLN A 28 4.41 12.57 -28.35
CA GLN A 28 5.49 13.54 -28.59
C GLN A 28 5.93 14.30 -27.34
N VAL A 29 5.88 13.63 -26.17
CA VAL A 29 6.29 14.22 -24.89
C VAL A 29 7.82 14.11 -24.68
N PRO A 30 8.46 15.04 -23.95
CA PRO A 30 9.87 14.91 -23.58
C PRO A 30 10.15 13.58 -22.90
N LYS A 31 11.28 12.95 -23.19
CA LYS A 31 11.66 11.63 -22.66
C LYS A 31 11.71 11.55 -21.14
N ASP A 32 12.01 12.64 -20.49
CA ASP A 32 12.09 12.76 -19.02
C ASP A 32 10.77 13.17 -18.37
N PHE A 33 9.74 13.49 -19.17
CA PHE A 33 8.42 13.87 -18.67
C PHE A 33 7.59 12.66 -18.24
N VAL A 34 7.73 11.53 -18.94
CA VAL A 34 7.04 10.28 -18.62
C VAL A 34 8.03 9.27 -18.08
N ILE A 35 7.83 8.86 -16.82
CA ILE A 35 8.67 7.89 -16.15
C ILE A 35 7.98 6.54 -16.18
N GLN A 36 8.63 5.54 -16.78
CA GLN A 36 8.19 4.15 -16.73
C GLN A 36 8.60 3.53 -15.41
N ARG A 37 7.63 3.00 -14.68
CA ARG A 37 7.87 2.17 -13.51
C ARG A 37 7.84 0.70 -13.92
N HIS A 38 9.01 0.09 -13.94
CA HIS A 38 9.13 -1.35 -14.13
C HIS A 38 8.62 -2.11 -12.91
N ARG A 39 7.84 -3.14 -13.14
CA ARG A 39 7.34 -4.04 -12.11
C ARG A 39 8.15 -5.33 -12.02
N TRP A 40 8.99 -5.59 -13.01
CA TRP A 40 9.86 -6.77 -13.07
C TRP A 40 11.32 -6.39 -13.32
N LEU A 41 12.23 -7.18 -12.78
CA LEU A 41 13.68 -6.99 -12.93
C LEU A 41 14.28 -7.82 -14.08
N SER A 42 13.58 -8.85 -14.54
CA SER A 42 14.01 -9.67 -15.68
C SER A 42 12.81 -10.23 -16.45
N GLU A 43 13.03 -10.57 -17.70
CA GLU A 43 12.05 -11.24 -18.57
C GLU A 43 11.75 -12.70 -18.15
N LYS A 44 12.41 -13.19 -17.11
CA LYS A 44 12.26 -14.54 -16.57
C LYS A 44 11.38 -14.51 -15.33
N GLU A 45 10.10 -14.60 -15.55
CA GLU A 45 9.05 -15.27 -14.76
C GLU A 45 8.73 -14.82 -13.35
N ASP A 46 9.62 -14.34 -12.52
CA ASP A 46 9.22 -13.92 -11.18
C ASP A 46 9.11 -12.40 -11.03
N PHE A 47 9.28 -11.66 -12.13
CA PHE A 47 9.20 -10.20 -12.23
C PHE A 47 9.96 -9.44 -11.14
N GLY A 48 10.82 -10.10 -10.39
CA GLY A 48 11.63 -9.53 -9.31
C GLY A 48 10.84 -8.85 -8.20
N LEU A 49 9.53 -9.02 -8.17
CA LEU A 49 8.67 -8.42 -7.16
C LEU A 49 8.36 -9.44 -6.06
N LYS A 50 8.81 -9.11 -4.87
CA LYS A 50 8.31 -9.76 -3.67
C LYS A 50 6.89 -9.29 -3.41
N LEU A 51 5.92 -10.09 -3.79
CA LEU A 51 4.52 -9.77 -3.62
C LEU A 51 4.10 -9.93 -2.16
N THR A 52 3.31 -9.00 -1.68
CA THR A 52 2.54 -9.22 -0.45
C THR A 52 1.29 -10.04 -0.77
N ASN A 53 0.82 -10.82 0.19
CA ASN A 53 -0.37 -11.66 0.01
C ASN A 53 -1.70 -10.88 0.02
N ARG A 54 -1.65 -9.55 0.11
CA ARG A 54 -2.83 -8.68 0.18
C ARG A 54 -3.87 -9.19 1.19
N THR A 55 -3.42 -9.38 2.43
CA THR A 55 -4.25 -9.93 3.53
C THR A 55 -4.86 -11.30 3.23
N GLY A 56 -4.08 -12.17 2.57
CA GLY A 56 -4.50 -13.53 2.21
C GLY A 56 -5.29 -13.65 0.90
N THR A 57 -5.49 -12.55 0.17
CA THR A 57 -6.23 -12.55 -1.12
C THR A 57 -5.39 -13.14 -2.25
N ILE A 58 -4.09 -12.83 -2.28
CA ILE A 58 -3.17 -13.33 -3.31
C ILE A 58 -2.43 -14.56 -2.75
N LYS A 59 -2.53 -15.67 -3.47
CA LYS A 59 -1.92 -16.96 -3.10
C LYS A 59 -0.84 -17.44 -4.07
N VAL A 60 -0.48 -16.60 -5.04
CA VAL A 60 0.47 -16.94 -6.12
C VAL A 60 1.73 -16.11 -6.01
N GLY A 61 2.81 -16.61 -6.62
CA GLY A 61 4.11 -15.95 -6.63
C GLY A 61 4.97 -16.22 -5.39
N ASN A 62 6.16 -15.64 -5.37
CA ASN A 62 7.08 -15.76 -4.25
C ASN A 62 6.63 -14.81 -3.13
N GLN A 63 6.12 -15.36 -2.06
CA GLN A 63 5.59 -14.60 -0.92
C GLN A 63 6.27 -15.02 0.39
N ASP A 64 6.48 -14.05 1.27
CA ASP A 64 6.85 -14.37 2.63
C ASP A 64 5.69 -15.04 3.36
N SER A 65 6.05 -15.93 4.28
CA SER A 65 5.07 -16.49 5.22
C SER A 65 4.47 -15.40 6.11
N VAL A 66 3.22 -15.59 6.50
CA VAL A 66 2.58 -14.74 7.50
C VAL A 66 3.26 -14.98 8.85
N LYS A 67 3.73 -13.92 9.48
CA LYS A 67 4.36 -13.96 10.79
C LYS A 67 3.33 -13.55 11.85
N THR A 68 3.19 -14.32 12.89
CA THR A 68 2.31 -14.01 14.04
C THR A 68 2.81 -12.80 14.83
N PHE A 69 4.11 -12.55 14.79
CA PHE A 69 4.74 -11.39 15.40
C PHE A 69 5.59 -10.66 14.36
N SER A 70 5.13 -9.50 13.92
CA SER A 70 5.90 -8.61 13.05
C SER A 70 5.30 -7.20 13.03
N TYR A 71 6.16 -6.21 12.99
CA TYR A 71 5.74 -4.81 12.88
C TYR A 71 5.05 -4.55 11.55
N CYS A 72 4.13 -3.58 11.55
CA CYS A 72 3.58 -3.06 10.30
C CYS A 72 3.36 -1.56 10.42
N TYR A 73 3.86 -0.82 9.43
CA TYR A 73 3.83 0.63 9.44
C TYR A 73 2.67 1.25 8.65
N TYR A 74 1.93 0.48 7.85
CA TYR A 74 0.88 1.01 6.97
C TYR A 74 -0.11 1.94 7.68
N PRO A 75 -0.77 1.57 8.79
CA PRO A 75 -1.73 2.46 9.44
C PRO A 75 -1.11 3.68 10.11
N SER A 76 0.22 3.75 10.17
CA SER A 76 0.93 4.89 10.75
C SER A 76 1.06 6.06 9.78
N TYR A 77 0.91 5.83 8.47
CA TYR A 77 1.15 6.85 7.44
C TYR A 77 0.16 6.83 6.27
N SER A 78 -0.71 5.83 6.16
CA SER A 78 -1.64 5.73 5.04
C SER A 78 -2.96 5.07 5.42
N VAL A 79 -4.00 5.45 4.70
CA VAL A 79 -5.29 4.76 4.62
C VAL A 79 -5.64 4.56 3.14
N LEU A 80 -6.63 3.75 2.87
CA LEU A 80 -7.27 3.67 1.56
C LEU A 80 -8.65 4.31 1.65
N ILE A 81 -8.97 5.19 0.73
CA ILE A 81 -10.32 5.77 0.60
C ILE A 81 -10.91 5.29 -0.71
N ASP A 82 -12.09 4.72 -0.65
CA ASP A 82 -12.80 4.21 -1.82
C ASP A 82 -13.71 5.29 -2.44
N TRP A 83 -14.24 5.00 -3.60
CA TRP A 83 -15.08 5.93 -4.39
C TRP A 83 -16.37 6.38 -3.66
N ASN A 84 -16.90 5.57 -2.75
CA ASN A 84 -18.09 5.88 -1.93
C ASN A 84 -17.75 6.59 -0.61
N GLY A 85 -16.49 6.97 -0.41
CA GLY A 85 -16.02 7.64 0.80
C GLY A 85 -15.63 6.72 1.95
N ASP A 86 -15.81 5.39 1.82
CA ASP A 86 -15.37 4.45 2.84
C ASP A 86 -13.85 4.50 3.03
N VAL A 87 -13.43 4.58 4.27
CA VAL A 87 -12.02 4.60 4.68
C VAL A 87 -11.65 3.23 5.23
N PHE A 88 -10.64 2.62 4.62
CA PHE A 88 -10.12 1.31 5.03
C PHE A 88 -8.79 1.45 5.77
N LEU A 89 -8.52 0.52 6.66
CA LEU A 89 -7.35 0.51 7.52
C LEU A 89 -6.04 0.66 6.74
N CYS A 90 -5.91 0.00 5.59
CA CYS A 90 -4.74 0.10 4.72
C CYS A 90 -5.01 -0.44 3.31
N SER A 91 -4.13 -0.09 2.37
CA SER A 91 -4.18 -0.52 0.96
C SER A 91 -3.92 -2.01 0.73
N GLN A 92 -3.58 -2.77 1.77
CA GLN A 92 -3.39 -4.22 1.65
C GLN A 92 -4.70 -4.99 1.83
N ASP A 93 -5.73 -4.38 2.43
CA ASP A 93 -7.03 -5.00 2.68
C ASP A 93 -7.92 -5.01 1.43
N TRP A 94 -7.56 -5.83 0.45
CA TRP A 94 -8.29 -5.94 -0.81
C TRP A 94 -9.71 -6.51 -0.67
N GLN A 95 -9.97 -7.23 0.40
CA GLN A 95 -11.31 -7.73 0.70
C GLN A 95 -12.17 -6.72 1.48
N ARG A 96 -11.62 -5.54 1.80
CA ARG A 96 -12.35 -4.46 2.49
C ARG A 96 -12.95 -4.92 3.83
N ARG A 97 -12.23 -5.78 4.55
CA ARG A 97 -12.68 -6.37 5.81
C ARG A 97 -12.71 -5.40 6.98
N ARG A 98 -11.94 -4.32 6.89
CA ARG A 98 -11.87 -3.35 7.98
C ARG A 98 -12.08 -1.92 7.48
N THR A 99 -13.35 -1.52 7.40
CA THR A 99 -13.75 -0.11 7.29
C THR A 99 -13.54 0.56 8.64
N VAL A 100 -12.99 1.76 8.64
CA VAL A 100 -12.65 2.54 9.85
C VAL A 100 -13.42 3.86 9.92
N GLY A 101 -14.16 4.23 8.90
CA GLY A 101 -15.02 5.40 8.82
C GLY A 101 -15.45 5.71 7.39
N ASN A 102 -16.14 6.83 7.20
CA ASN A 102 -16.54 7.32 5.88
C ASN A 102 -16.40 8.83 5.80
N ILE A 103 -15.57 9.33 4.87
CA ILE A 103 -15.28 10.77 4.72
C ILE A 103 -16.45 11.59 4.21
N MET A 104 -17.52 10.97 3.73
CA MET A 104 -18.76 11.67 3.37
C MET A 104 -19.63 11.96 4.61
N LEU A 105 -19.37 11.29 5.73
CA LEU A 105 -20.16 11.35 6.96
C LEU A 105 -19.38 11.96 8.14
N GLU A 106 -18.04 11.85 8.11
CA GLU A 106 -17.17 12.17 9.22
C GLU A 106 -15.96 12.99 8.77
N ASN A 107 -15.39 13.79 9.67
CA ASN A 107 -14.13 14.48 9.38
C ASN A 107 -12.98 13.47 9.30
N PHE A 108 -12.10 13.63 8.32
CA PHE A 108 -10.97 12.71 8.12
C PHE A 108 -10.07 12.59 9.36
N PHE A 109 -9.81 13.68 10.08
CA PHE A 109 -8.95 13.63 11.26
C PHE A 109 -9.61 12.89 12.43
N ASP A 110 -10.94 12.93 12.53
CA ASP A 110 -11.66 12.16 13.53
C ASP A 110 -11.53 10.66 13.22
N ILE A 111 -11.71 10.26 11.96
CA ILE A 111 -11.46 8.88 11.49
C ILE A 111 -10.00 8.49 11.74
N TRP A 112 -9.05 9.37 11.38
CA TRP A 112 -7.61 9.09 11.48
C TRP A 112 -7.12 8.88 12.92
N THR A 113 -7.80 9.47 13.89
CA THR A 113 -7.49 9.40 15.33
C THR A 113 -8.45 8.53 16.12
N ASP A 114 -9.43 7.91 15.45
CA ASP A 114 -10.42 7.04 16.08
C ASP A 114 -9.78 5.89 16.88
N ALA A 115 -10.52 5.43 17.86
CA ALA A 115 -10.11 4.34 18.75
C ALA A 115 -9.78 3.04 17.98
N THR A 116 -10.49 2.78 16.88
CA THR A 116 -10.27 1.58 16.05
C THR A 116 -8.90 1.62 15.38
N ILE A 117 -8.59 2.69 14.64
CA ILE A 117 -7.26 2.83 14.00
C ILE A 117 -6.16 2.87 15.06
N THR A 118 -6.40 3.58 16.15
CA THR A 118 -5.46 3.68 17.28
C THR A 118 -5.14 2.30 17.86
N LYS A 119 -6.12 1.44 18.06
CA LYS A 119 -5.91 0.05 18.49
C LYS A 119 -5.01 -0.73 17.54
N TYR A 120 -5.30 -0.66 16.22
CA TYR A 120 -4.46 -1.32 15.20
C TYR A 120 -3.02 -0.79 15.21
N ARG A 121 -2.84 0.54 15.26
CA ARG A 121 -1.50 1.13 15.36
C ARG A 121 -0.73 0.62 16.56
N LYS A 122 -1.31 0.67 17.75
CA LYS A 122 -0.67 0.19 19.00
C LYS A 122 -0.24 -1.27 18.88
N ASN A 123 -1.14 -2.12 18.40
CA ASN A 123 -0.84 -3.54 18.21
C ASN A 123 0.29 -3.75 17.19
N LEU A 124 0.19 -3.16 16.02
CA LEU A 124 1.18 -3.34 14.95
C LEU A 124 2.54 -2.70 15.26
N LEU A 125 2.56 -1.59 16.03
CA LEU A 125 3.80 -0.95 16.48
C LEU A 125 4.51 -1.71 17.59
N THR A 126 3.81 -2.62 18.25
CA THR A 126 4.38 -3.57 19.23
C THR A 126 4.56 -4.98 18.65
N GLY A 127 4.34 -5.16 17.36
CA GLY A 127 4.54 -6.43 16.63
C GLY A 127 3.36 -7.39 16.71
N LYS A 128 2.26 -7.01 17.34
CA LYS A 128 1.10 -7.87 17.54
C LYS A 128 0.14 -7.79 16.36
N ARG A 129 -0.16 -8.91 15.73
CA ARG A 129 -1.14 -9.04 14.63
C ARG A 129 -2.37 -9.79 15.13
N CYS A 130 -3.14 -9.16 16.02
CA CYS A 130 -4.22 -9.82 16.76
C CYS A 130 -5.58 -9.79 16.05
N ASP A 131 -5.79 -8.85 15.15
CA ASP A 131 -7.10 -8.60 14.55
C ASP A 131 -7.05 -8.74 13.02
N SER A 132 -8.14 -9.26 12.43
CA SER A 132 -8.32 -9.26 10.97
C SER A 132 -8.37 -7.83 10.44
N PRO A 133 -7.78 -7.55 9.27
CA PRO A 133 -7.15 -8.46 8.30
C PRO A 133 -5.65 -8.72 8.56
N CYS A 134 -5.07 -8.15 9.61
CA CYS A 134 -3.63 -8.20 9.86
C CYS A 134 -3.11 -9.58 10.24
N THR A 135 -3.95 -10.43 10.83
CA THR A 135 -3.63 -11.82 11.17
C THR A 135 -3.24 -12.68 9.97
N GLU A 136 -3.74 -12.33 8.78
CA GLU A 136 -3.51 -13.08 7.54
C GLU A 136 -2.54 -12.37 6.59
N CYS A 137 -1.97 -11.23 7.01
CA CYS A 137 -1.18 -10.36 6.15
C CYS A 137 0.32 -10.53 6.38
N ASN A 138 1.10 -10.61 5.29
CA ASN A 138 2.56 -10.64 5.34
C ASN A 138 3.23 -9.28 5.05
N ALA A 139 2.46 -8.22 4.89
CA ALA A 139 3.00 -6.88 4.62
C ALA A 139 3.53 -6.21 5.90
N GLU A 140 4.61 -5.46 5.78
CA GLU A 140 5.24 -4.74 6.90
C GLU A 140 5.21 -3.20 6.70
N GLY A 141 4.80 -2.73 5.54
CA GLY A 141 4.83 -1.32 5.17
C GLY A 141 6.15 -0.90 4.54
N THR A 142 6.37 0.40 4.45
CA THR A 142 7.57 0.97 3.82
C THR A 142 8.46 1.69 4.84
N VAL A 143 9.70 1.97 4.44
CA VAL A 143 10.67 2.72 5.27
C VAL A 143 10.14 4.10 5.68
N LEU A 144 9.32 4.75 4.84
CA LEU A 144 8.65 6.00 5.20
C LEU A 144 7.76 5.84 6.44
N GLY A 145 7.10 4.70 6.58
CA GLY A 145 6.27 4.39 7.73
C GLY A 145 7.03 4.34 9.05
N ALA A 146 8.32 4.02 9.04
CA ALA A 146 9.13 3.95 10.26
C ALA A 146 9.22 5.31 11.00
N LYS A 147 9.31 6.43 10.26
CA LYS A 147 9.32 7.78 10.85
C LYS A 147 8.00 8.10 11.52
N HIS A 148 6.89 7.84 10.83
CA HIS A 148 5.56 8.05 11.38
C HIS A 148 5.30 7.12 12.58
N ALA A 149 5.76 5.86 12.48
CA ALA A 149 5.67 4.91 13.57
C ALA A 149 6.38 5.39 14.85
N LYS A 150 7.55 6.03 14.70
CA LYS A 150 8.26 6.62 15.84
C LYS A 150 7.42 7.68 16.54
N ALA A 151 6.86 8.63 15.79
CA ALA A 151 6.01 9.69 16.35
C ALA A 151 4.77 9.12 17.06
N TRP A 152 4.14 8.09 16.49
CA TRP A 152 3.02 7.41 17.14
C TRP A 152 3.41 6.69 18.43
N ARG A 153 4.59 6.02 18.46
CA ARG A 153 5.08 5.39 19.70
C ARG A 153 5.28 6.41 20.80
N GLU A 154 5.90 7.54 20.48
CA GLU A 154 6.09 8.64 21.44
C GLU A 154 4.76 9.16 21.98
N LEU A 155 3.77 9.39 21.10
CA LEU A 155 2.44 9.83 21.47
C LEU A 155 1.70 8.81 22.36
N TYR A 156 1.79 7.52 22.01
CA TYR A 156 1.10 6.46 22.75
C TYR A 156 1.86 5.96 23.98
N LYS A 157 3.11 6.37 24.16
CA LYS A 157 4.01 5.93 25.23
C LYS A 157 4.24 4.40 25.25
N ILE A 158 4.52 3.82 24.07
CA ILE A 158 4.76 2.39 23.84
C ILE A 158 6.09 2.16 23.12
#